data_6d982f89b14d860f64b01f1a211a1f84
#
_entry.id   6d982f89b14d860f64b01f1a211a1f84
#
_cell.length_a   1.000
_cell.length_b   1.000
_cell.length_c   1.000
_cell.angle_alpha   90.00
_cell.angle_beta   90.00
_cell.angle_gamma   90.00
#
_symmetry.space_group_name_H-M   'P 1'
#
loop_
_entity.id
_entity.type
_entity.pdbx_description
1 polymer ?
#
loop_
_entity_poly.entity_id
_entity_poly.type
_entity_poly.pdbx_seq_one_letter_code
_entity_poly.pdbx_strand_id
1 'polypeptide(L)'
;MKTVTGLFDNYDDAADAVGELEATGVPHSNISIVANNSDDWYEANRSEAAEDAGSGAGIGAVIGGAGGLLTGLGVMAVPGVGPVVAAGWLAATAAGAVAGAVAGGAAGGIIGGLTESGVPERDAHVYAEGVRRGGTLVTAKVDDELVPNAEEILGQSRSVDLAERRRMYEADGWTGFDVNAGEYAPKDVDRDGGRAINRP
;
A
#
# COMPACT_ATOMS: atom_id res chain seq x y z
N MET A 1 21.12 1.14 4.63
CA MET A 1 19.68 0.79 4.45
C MET A 1 19.16 1.42 3.17
N LYS A 2 18.43 0.67 2.36
CA LYS A 2 17.73 1.12 1.15
C LYS A 2 16.24 0.83 1.28
N THR A 3 15.43 1.62 0.59
CA THR A 3 13.99 1.38 0.49
C THR A 3 13.69 0.62 -0.80
N VAL A 4 13.04 -0.52 -0.67
CA VAL A 4 12.49 -1.32 -1.77
C VAL A 4 10.99 -1.24 -1.71
N THR A 5 10.35 -1.13 -2.86
CA THR A 5 8.91 -0.85 -2.94
C THR A 5 8.26 -1.71 -4.02
N GLY A 6 7.12 -2.30 -3.72
CA GLY A 6 6.29 -3.06 -4.65
C GLY A 6 4.84 -2.58 -4.62
N LEU A 7 4.19 -2.58 -5.78
CA LEU A 7 2.76 -2.34 -5.92
C LEU A 7 2.08 -3.65 -6.29
N PHE A 8 0.93 -3.91 -5.71
CA PHE A 8 0.12 -5.11 -5.92
C PHE A 8 -1.31 -4.71 -6.28
N ASP A 9 -1.97 -5.52 -7.09
CA ASP A 9 -3.36 -5.25 -7.49
C ASP A 9 -4.37 -5.61 -6.39
N ASN A 10 -3.95 -6.45 -5.40
CA ASN A 10 -4.80 -6.84 -4.28
C ASN A 10 -4.00 -6.90 -2.97
N TYR A 11 -4.74 -6.98 -1.87
CA TYR A 11 -4.18 -7.01 -0.53
C TYR A 11 -3.51 -8.35 -0.20
N ASP A 12 -4.05 -9.47 -0.65
CA ASP A 12 -3.56 -10.81 -0.30
C ASP A 12 -2.15 -11.05 -0.85
N ASP A 13 -1.90 -10.71 -2.12
CA ASP A 13 -0.57 -10.80 -2.72
C ASP A 13 0.44 -9.89 -2.02
N ALA A 14 0.00 -8.71 -1.57
CA ALA A 14 0.84 -7.80 -0.81
C ALA A 14 1.15 -8.35 0.58
N ALA A 15 0.18 -8.96 1.26
CA ALA A 15 0.36 -9.58 2.58
C ALA A 15 1.30 -10.79 2.51
N ASP A 16 1.20 -11.61 1.47
CA ASP A 16 2.13 -12.70 1.20
C ASP A 16 3.56 -12.18 1.04
N ALA A 17 3.76 -11.13 0.26
CA ALA A 17 5.07 -10.51 0.07
C ALA A 17 5.65 -9.96 1.38
N VAL A 18 4.80 -9.40 2.26
CA VAL A 18 5.22 -8.99 3.62
C VAL A 18 5.71 -10.18 4.42
N GLY A 19 4.96 -11.30 4.42
CA GLY A 19 5.38 -12.53 5.10
C GLY A 19 6.71 -13.10 4.58
N GLU A 20 6.92 -13.05 3.27
CA GLU A 20 8.19 -13.47 2.65
C GLU A 20 9.35 -12.54 3.08
N LEU A 21 9.15 -11.22 3.11
CA LEU A 21 10.16 -10.27 3.61
C LEU A 21 10.54 -10.54 5.06
N GLU A 22 9.58 -10.78 5.94
CA GLU A 22 9.83 -11.13 7.34
C GLU A 22 10.60 -12.45 7.46
N ALA A 23 10.27 -13.44 6.64
CA ALA A 23 10.95 -14.72 6.60
C ALA A 23 12.43 -14.60 6.17
N THR A 24 12.79 -13.60 5.37
CA THR A 24 14.20 -13.30 5.03
C THR A 24 14.93 -12.51 6.10
N GLY A 25 14.27 -12.14 7.20
CA GLY A 25 14.86 -11.46 8.34
C GLY A 25 14.72 -9.93 8.30
N VAL A 26 13.90 -9.38 7.41
CA VAL A 26 13.57 -7.94 7.43
C VAL A 26 12.72 -7.68 8.67
N PRO A 27 13.15 -6.76 9.58
CA PRO A 27 12.38 -6.46 10.78
C PRO A 27 11.00 -5.91 10.42
N HIS A 28 9.98 -6.37 11.12
CA HIS A 28 8.62 -5.88 11.03
C HIS A 28 8.48 -4.34 11.04
N SER A 29 9.23 -3.68 11.93
CA SER A 29 9.24 -2.21 12.02
C SER A 29 9.74 -1.49 10.76
N ASN A 30 10.44 -2.21 9.90
CA ASN A 30 11.02 -1.69 8.67
C ASN A 30 10.11 -1.92 7.46
N ILE A 31 9.03 -2.68 7.62
CA ILE A 31 8.05 -2.94 6.56
C ILE A 31 6.84 -2.03 6.76
N SER A 32 6.22 -1.63 5.66
CA SER A 32 4.97 -0.89 5.67
C SER A 32 4.06 -1.37 4.55
N ILE A 33 2.76 -1.43 4.83
CA ILE A 33 1.72 -1.76 3.87
C ILE A 33 0.68 -0.65 3.88
N VAL A 34 0.21 -0.25 2.69
CA VAL A 34 -0.85 0.74 2.50
C VAL A 34 -1.79 0.23 1.43
N ALA A 35 -3.02 -0.08 1.78
CA ALA A 35 -4.05 -0.59 0.88
C ALA A 35 -5.22 0.38 0.78
N ASN A 36 -5.81 0.49 -0.41
CA ASN A 36 -7.06 1.22 -0.59
C ASN A 36 -8.19 0.54 0.20
N ASN A 37 -9.05 1.32 0.84
CA ASN A 37 -10.20 0.84 1.62
C ASN A 37 -11.51 1.53 1.21
N SER A 38 -11.61 2.00 -0.02
CA SER A 38 -12.81 2.69 -0.51
C SER A 38 -14.07 1.81 -0.48
N ASP A 39 -13.91 0.50 -0.46
CA ASP A 39 -14.99 -0.48 -0.39
C ASP A 39 -15.29 -0.96 1.05
N ASP A 40 -14.66 -0.35 2.07
CA ASP A 40 -14.77 -0.73 3.50
C ASP A 40 -14.47 -2.22 3.78
N TRP A 41 -13.69 -2.87 2.91
CA TRP A 41 -13.38 -4.30 3.00
C TRP A 41 -12.72 -4.69 4.32
N TYR A 42 -11.94 -3.77 4.89
CA TYR A 42 -11.23 -4.03 6.14
C TYR A 42 -12.18 -4.22 7.33
N GLU A 43 -13.19 -3.36 7.47
CA GLU A 43 -14.18 -3.49 8.55
C GLU A 43 -15.07 -4.73 8.33
N ALA A 44 -15.41 -5.06 7.09
CA ALA A 44 -16.15 -6.27 6.76
C ALA A 44 -15.37 -7.53 7.18
N ASN A 45 -14.13 -7.67 6.74
CA ASN A 45 -13.28 -8.82 7.08
C ASN A 45 -12.95 -8.86 8.59
N ARG A 46 -12.77 -7.70 9.23
CA ARG A 46 -12.53 -7.63 10.67
C ARG A 46 -13.74 -8.11 11.48
N SER A 47 -14.93 -7.81 11.03
CA SER A 47 -16.17 -8.24 11.69
C SER A 47 -16.36 -9.74 11.56
N GLU A 48 -16.16 -10.33 10.38
CA GLU A 48 -16.20 -11.78 10.17
C GLU A 48 -15.15 -12.50 11.00
N ALA A 49 -13.92 -12.02 11.00
CA ALA A 49 -12.82 -12.57 11.79
C ALA A 49 -13.07 -12.48 13.31
N ALA A 50 -13.76 -11.44 13.78
CA ALA A 50 -14.11 -11.29 15.19
C ALA A 50 -15.24 -12.23 15.61
N GLU A 51 -16.18 -12.55 14.72
CA GLU A 51 -17.25 -13.52 14.95
C GLU A 51 -16.70 -14.96 14.98
N ASP A 52 -15.76 -15.30 14.09
CA ASP A 52 -15.13 -16.63 14.05
C ASP A 52 -14.10 -16.84 15.18
N ALA A 53 -13.46 -15.79 15.64
CA ALA A 53 -12.44 -15.83 16.70
C ALA A 53 -13.02 -15.99 18.11
N GLY A 54 -14.20 -16.51 18.29
CA GLY A 54 -14.96 -16.73 19.54
C GLY A 54 -14.20 -17.15 20.79
N SER A 55 -12.88 -17.10 20.81
CA SER A 55 -12.00 -17.17 21.98
C SER A 55 -10.52 -16.83 21.65
N GLY A 56 -10.10 -15.60 21.88
CA GLY A 56 -8.73 -15.32 22.34
C GLY A 56 -7.58 -15.18 21.34
N ALA A 57 -7.76 -15.40 20.03
CA ALA A 57 -6.75 -15.06 19.04
C ALA A 57 -7.04 -13.63 18.52
N GLY A 58 -6.10 -12.73 18.71
CA GLY A 58 -6.29 -11.32 18.34
C GLY A 58 -6.61 -11.18 16.84
N ILE A 59 -7.49 -10.23 16.51
CA ILE A 59 -8.01 -9.91 15.18
C ILE A 59 -6.90 -9.79 14.11
N GLY A 60 -5.70 -9.39 14.50
CA GLY A 60 -4.54 -9.27 13.61
C GLY A 60 -3.99 -10.59 13.04
N ALA A 61 -4.27 -11.73 13.67
CA ALA A 61 -3.78 -13.04 13.19
C ALA A 61 -4.66 -13.63 12.07
N VAL A 62 -5.89 -13.16 11.94
CA VAL A 62 -6.87 -13.71 10.97
C VAL A 62 -6.83 -12.96 9.64
N ILE A 63 -6.59 -11.64 9.65
CA ILE A 63 -6.51 -10.82 8.45
C ILE A 63 -5.12 -10.87 7.80
N GLY A 64 -4.10 -11.42 8.47
CA GLY A 64 -2.72 -11.25 8.08
C GLY A 64 -1.80 -12.44 8.08
N GLY A 65 -2.29 -13.66 8.13
CA GLY A 65 -1.38 -14.81 8.13
C GLY A 65 -0.34 -14.77 9.26
N ALA A 66 0.76 -15.50 9.15
CA ALA A 66 1.73 -15.76 10.21
C ALA A 66 2.62 -14.55 10.62
N GLY A 67 2.48 -13.39 10.02
CA GLY A 67 3.30 -12.21 10.32
C GLY A 67 2.53 -11.15 11.10
N GLY A 68 3.03 -10.72 12.23
CA GLY A 68 2.38 -9.78 13.18
C GLY A 68 2.18 -8.34 12.68
N LEU A 69 2.50 -8.02 11.42
CA LEU A 69 2.42 -6.67 10.85
C LEU A 69 1.00 -6.13 10.88
N LEU A 70 0.03 -6.99 10.73
CA LEU A 70 -1.36 -6.63 10.57
C LEU A 70 -2.06 -6.30 11.89
N THR A 71 -1.42 -6.58 13.04
CA THR A 71 -1.93 -6.15 14.35
C THR A 71 -1.93 -4.63 14.54
N GLY A 72 -1.18 -3.91 13.72
CA GLY A 72 -1.09 -2.45 13.73
C GLY A 72 -1.84 -1.74 12.61
N LEU A 73 -2.67 -2.44 11.81
CA LEU A 73 -3.46 -1.82 10.76
C LEU A 73 -4.44 -0.80 11.31
N GLY A 74 -4.43 0.38 10.77
CA GLY A 74 -5.36 1.46 11.06
C GLY A 74 -6.00 2.03 9.81
N VAL A 75 -7.28 2.39 9.89
CA VAL A 75 -7.96 3.13 8.82
C VAL A 75 -7.59 4.61 8.95
N MET A 76 -7.17 5.20 7.85
CA MET A 76 -6.88 6.63 7.76
C MET A 76 -7.35 7.18 6.42
N ALA A 77 -7.62 8.48 6.36
CA ALA A 77 -7.90 9.16 5.11
C ALA A 77 -6.62 9.85 4.60
N VAL A 78 -6.25 9.55 3.36
CA VAL A 78 -5.11 10.18 2.67
C VAL A 78 -5.65 11.14 1.60
N PRO A 79 -5.28 12.43 1.62
CA PRO A 79 -5.71 13.38 0.61
C PRO A 79 -5.40 12.90 -0.81
N GLY A 80 -6.40 12.95 -1.70
CA GLY A 80 -6.28 12.50 -3.08
C GLY A 80 -6.31 10.99 -3.30
N VAL A 81 -6.22 10.17 -2.24
CA VAL A 81 -6.32 8.71 -2.31
C VAL A 81 -7.67 8.22 -1.78
N GLY A 82 -8.15 8.82 -0.70
CA GLY A 82 -9.34 8.38 0.01
C GLY A 82 -9.02 7.57 1.27
N PRO A 83 -9.97 6.74 1.74
CA PRO A 83 -9.75 5.88 2.88
C PRO A 83 -8.74 4.78 2.53
N VAL A 84 -7.75 4.56 3.40
CA VAL A 84 -6.75 3.50 3.29
C VAL A 84 -6.63 2.75 4.60
N VAL A 85 -6.27 1.49 4.50
CA VAL A 85 -5.78 0.70 5.63
C VAL A 85 -4.28 0.65 5.54
N ALA A 86 -3.60 1.04 6.60
CA ALA A 86 -2.15 1.15 6.57
C ALA A 86 -1.51 0.73 7.89
N ALA A 87 -0.31 0.17 7.80
CA ALA A 87 0.56 -0.16 8.92
C ALA A 87 2.03 0.14 8.61
N GLY A 88 2.83 0.25 9.66
CA GLY A 88 4.26 0.43 9.56
C GLY A 88 4.70 1.89 9.45
N TRP A 89 5.98 2.10 9.12
CA TRP A 89 6.63 3.41 9.18
C TRP A 89 6.05 4.43 8.18
N LEU A 90 5.62 3.98 6.98
CA LEU A 90 5.04 4.88 5.98
C LEU A 90 3.66 5.40 6.42
N ALA A 91 2.86 4.54 7.08
CA ALA A 91 1.60 4.94 7.67
C ALA A 91 1.78 6.04 8.72
N ALA A 92 2.77 5.87 9.61
CA ALA A 92 3.10 6.87 10.62
C ALA A 92 3.58 8.19 10.00
N THR A 93 4.37 8.13 8.94
CA THR A 93 4.84 9.31 8.20
C THR A 93 3.68 10.03 7.51
N ALA A 94 2.78 9.27 6.84
CA ALA A 94 1.61 9.82 6.17
C ALA A 94 0.64 10.49 7.17
N ALA A 95 0.42 9.88 8.33
CA ALA A 95 -0.41 10.46 9.40
C ALA A 95 0.20 11.74 9.99
N GLY A 96 1.53 11.75 10.19
CA GLY A 96 2.27 12.93 10.66
C GLY A 96 2.21 14.09 9.66
N ALA A 97 2.24 13.79 8.38
CA ALA A 97 2.16 14.77 7.32
C ALA A 97 0.77 15.44 7.26
N VAL A 98 -0.31 14.70 7.52
CA VAL A 98 -1.67 15.29 7.60
C VAL A 98 -1.76 16.28 8.77
N ALA A 99 -1.14 15.98 9.90
CA ALA A 99 -1.10 16.88 11.04
C ALA A 99 -0.19 18.11 10.82
N GLY A 100 0.85 17.99 9.97
CA GLY A 100 1.80 19.03 9.62
C GLY A 100 1.49 19.80 8.33
N ALA A 101 0.52 19.39 7.53
CA ALA A 101 0.21 19.93 6.20
C ALA A 101 -0.26 21.39 6.20
N VAL A 102 -0.52 21.96 7.37
CA VAL A 102 -0.83 23.41 7.51
C VAL A 102 0.36 24.29 7.11
N ALA A 103 1.58 23.77 7.02
CA ALA A 103 2.79 24.52 6.77
C ALA A 103 3.54 24.19 5.46
N GLY A 104 3.21 23.16 4.72
CA GLY A 104 4.07 22.67 3.64
C GLY A 104 3.43 21.96 2.44
N GLY A 105 2.13 22.13 2.21
CA GLY A 105 1.52 21.59 0.99
C GLY A 105 1.29 20.07 1.02
N ALA A 106 0.22 19.65 0.37
CA ALA A 106 -0.37 18.30 0.33
C ALA A 106 0.52 17.18 -0.28
N ALA A 107 1.78 17.43 -0.55
CA ALA A 107 2.76 16.44 -0.99
C ALA A 107 3.27 15.52 0.16
N GLY A 108 2.89 15.81 1.40
CA GLY A 108 3.43 15.13 2.58
C GLY A 108 2.98 13.69 2.81
N GLY A 109 1.92 13.22 2.17
CA GLY A 109 1.37 11.88 2.38
C GLY A 109 2.31 10.75 1.90
N ILE A 110 1.77 9.81 1.13
CA ILE A 110 2.51 8.66 0.59
C ILE A 110 3.71 9.12 -0.24
N ILE A 111 3.53 10.14 -1.09
CA ILE A 111 4.61 10.65 -1.97
C ILE A 111 5.77 11.18 -1.15
N GLY A 112 5.50 12.06 -0.17
CA GLY A 112 6.55 12.62 0.69
C GLY A 112 7.32 11.55 1.44
N GLY A 113 6.61 10.61 2.07
CA GLY A 113 7.24 9.50 2.79
C GLY A 113 8.11 8.60 1.90
N LEU A 114 7.69 8.35 0.67
CA LEU A 114 8.46 7.58 -0.29
C LEU A 114 9.69 8.35 -0.75
N THR A 115 9.56 9.61 -1.13
CA THR A 115 10.68 10.44 -1.62
C THR A 115 11.74 10.70 -0.55
N GLU A 116 11.32 10.95 0.69
CA GLU A 116 12.23 11.05 1.83
C GLU A 116 13.01 9.75 2.08
N SER A 117 12.42 8.62 1.70
CA SER A 117 13.04 7.30 1.82
C SER A 117 13.90 6.91 0.63
N GLY A 118 14.06 7.81 -0.37
CA GLY A 118 14.92 7.61 -1.53
C GLY A 118 14.23 7.03 -2.76
N VAL A 119 12.90 6.86 -2.75
CA VAL A 119 12.14 6.49 -3.94
C VAL A 119 12.07 7.71 -4.88
N PRO A 120 12.38 7.57 -6.19
CA PRO A 120 12.25 8.67 -7.12
C PRO A 120 10.82 9.25 -7.12
N GLU A 121 10.70 10.57 -7.06
CA GLU A 121 9.41 11.27 -7.00
C GLU A 121 8.46 10.83 -8.12
N ARG A 122 9.00 10.66 -9.32
CA ARG A 122 8.28 10.15 -10.48
C ARG A 122 7.60 8.80 -10.21
N ASP A 123 8.27 7.90 -9.49
CA ASP A 123 7.77 6.57 -9.16
C ASP A 123 6.80 6.64 -7.97
N ALA A 124 7.09 7.52 -6.99
CA ALA A 124 6.19 7.79 -5.87
C ALA A 124 4.80 8.26 -6.31
N HIS A 125 4.71 9.05 -7.39
CA HIS A 125 3.44 9.45 -7.99
C HIS A 125 2.65 8.26 -8.56
N VAL A 126 3.33 7.29 -9.20
CA VAL A 126 2.68 6.09 -9.74
C VAL A 126 2.20 5.19 -8.61
N TYR A 127 2.98 5.04 -7.54
CA TYR A 127 2.59 4.28 -6.36
C TYR A 127 1.35 4.88 -5.69
N ALA A 128 1.33 6.20 -5.46
CA ALA A 128 0.19 6.89 -4.87
C ALA A 128 -1.07 6.74 -5.74
N GLU A 129 -0.93 6.87 -7.06
CA GLU A 129 -2.03 6.64 -8.02
C GLU A 129 -2.49 5.18 -8.00
N GLY A 130 -1.57 4.22 -7.89
CA GLY A 130 -1.90 2.80 -7.79
C GLY A 130 -2.75 2.50 -6.56
N VAL A 131 -2.38 3.06 -5.39
CA VAL A 131 -3.21 2.93 -4.17
C VAL A 131 -4.55 3.62 -4.35
N ARG A 132 -4.61 4.82 -4.93
CA ARG A 132 -5.87 5.52 -5.22
C ARG A 132 -6.81 4.69 -6.07
N ARG A 133 -6.28 3.92 -7.04
CA ARG A 133 -7.03 3.06 -7.96
C ARG A 133 -7.34 1.66 -7.42
N GLY A 134 -7.13 1.41 -6.14
CA GLY A 134 -7.52 0.16 -5.48
C GLY A 134 -6.37 -0.80 -5.18
N GLY A 135 -5.14 -0.46 -5.56
CA GLY A 135 -3.97 -1.28 -5.31
C GLY A 135 -3.44 -1.20 -3.89
N THR A 136 -2.48 -2.07 -3.60
CA THR A 136 -1.79 -2.16 -2.31
C THR A 136 -0.30 -1.92 -2.48
N LEU A 137 0.25 -1.02 -1.71
CA LEU A 137 1.66 -0.65 -1.69
C LEU A 137 2.36 -1.35 -0.53
N VAL A 138 3.48 -2.02 -0.81
CA VAL A 138 4.39 -2.54 0.21
C VAL A 138 5.73 -1.83 0.08
N THR A 139 6.30 -1.39 1.21
CA THR A 139 7.63 -0.80 1.26
C THR A 139 8.44 -1.45 2.38
N ALA A 140 9.72 -1.71 2.12
CA ALA A 140 10.64 -2.25 3.10
C ALA A 140 11.94 -1.43 3.14
N LYS A 141 12.38 -1.07 4.35
CA LYS A 141 13.71 -0.51 4.60
C LYS A 141 14.65 -1.66 4.96
N VAL A 142 15.56 -1.99 4.06
CA VAL A 142 16.41 -3.17 4.19
C VAL A 142 17.90 -2.79 4.21
N ASP A 143 18.71 -3.59 4.87
CA ASP A 143 20.15 -3.49 4.79
C ASP A 143 20.63 -3.87 3.38
N ASP A 144 21.78 -3.34 2.97
CA ASP A 144 22.28 -3.48 1.61
C ASP A 144 22.46 -4.94 1.17
N GLU A 145 22.70 -5.85 2.13
CA GLU A 145 22.82 -7.29 1.90
C GLU A 145 21.49 -7.97 1.54
N LEU A 146 20.37 -7.42 2.05
CA LEU A 146 19.02 -7.96 1.82
C LEU A 146 18.32 -7.32 0.61
N VAL A 147 18.90 -6.28 0.02
CA VAL A 147 18.30 -5.57 -1.12
C VAL A 147 17.96 -6.52 -2.28
N PRO A 148 18.86 -7.41 -2.74
CA PRO A 148 18.53 -8.31 -3.85
C PRO A 148 17.34 -9.23 -3.55
N ASN A 149 17.23 -9.74 -2.32
CA ASN A 149 16.14 -10.60 -1.91
C ASN A 149 14.82 -9.80 -1.83
N ALA A 150 14.87 -8.59 -1.27
CA ALA A 150 13.70 -7.73 -1.18
C ALA A 150 13.20 -7.27 -2.57
N GLU A 151 14.11 -6.96 -3.48
CA GLU A 151 13.77 -6.63 -4.88
C GLU A 151 13.16 -7.83 -5.60
N GLU A 152 13.67 -9.04 -5.35
CA GLU A 152 13.09 -10.28 -5.90
C GLU A 152 11.67 -10.50 -5.38
N ILE A 153 11.44 -10.43 -4.06
CA ILE A 153 10.13 -10.64 -3.44
C ILE A 153 9.12 -9.59 -3.93
N LEU A 154 9.49 -8.31 -3.89
CA LEU A 154 8.61 -7.21 -4.28
C LEU A 154 8.48 -7.02 -5.79
N GLY A 155 9.33 -7.69 -6.61
CA GLY A 155 9.30 -7.69 -8.06
C GLY A 155 8.78 -8.99 -8.70
N GLN A 156 8.26 -9.94 -7.90
CA GLN A 156 7.74 -11.22 -8.42
C GLN A 156 6.50 -11.05 -9.30
N SER A 157 6.08 -12.15 -9.93
CA SER A 157 4.98 -12.18 -10.91
C SER A 157 3.61 -11.69 -10.39
N ARG A 158 3.45 -11.58 -9.05
CA ARG A 158 2.26 -11.04 -8.39
C ARG A 158 2.28 -9.53 -8.22
N SER A 159 3.46 -8.91 -8.35
CA SER A 159 3.60 -7.46 -8.30
C SER A 159 3.31 -6.80 -9.65
N VAL A 160 2.98 -5.53 -9.61
CA VAL A 160 2.73 -4.70 -10.79
C VAL A 160 4.05 -4.24 -11.40
N ASP A 161 4.22 -4.41 -12.72
CA ASP A 161 5.28 -3.71 -13.45
C ASP A 161 4.99 -2.20 -13.46
N LEU A 162 5.79 -1.46 -12.71
CA LEU A 162 5.58 -0.02 -12.49
C LEU A 162 5.71 0.78 -13.80
N ALA A 163 6.59 0.36 -14.71
CA ALA A 163 6.79 1.06 -15.97
C ALA A 163 5.61 0.83 -16.93
N GLU A 164 5.07 -0.38 -16.95
CA GLU A 164 3.86 -0.69 -17.70
C GLU A 164 2.65 0.03 -17.12
N ARG A 165 2.49 0.00 -15.79
CA ARG A 165 1.40 0.68 -15.10
C ARG A 165 1.40 2.18 -15.36
N ARG A 166 2.56 2.81 -15.33
CA ARG A 166 2.71 4.23 -15.71
C ARG A 166 2.23 4.49 -17.12
N ARG A 167 2.68 3.69 -18.08
CA ARG A 167 2.28 3.84 -19.50
C ARG A 167 0.76 3.74 -19.68
N MET A 168 0.12 2.82 -18.93
CA MET A 168 -1.34 2.70 -18.91
C MET A 168 -2.01 3.97 -18.38
N TYR A 169 -1.52 4.51 -17.26
CA TYR A 169 -2.08 5.75 -16.70
C TYR A 169 -1.88 6.95 -17.64
N GLU A 170 -0.70 7.08 -18.24
CA GLU A 170 -0.39 8.15 -19.21
C GLU A 170 -1.28 8.05 -20.47
N ALA A 171 -1.59 6.83 -20.94
CA ALA A 171 -2.49 6.61 -22.06
C ALA A 171 -3.93 7.07 -21.76
N ASP A 172 -4.34 7.02 -20.49
CA ASP A 172 -5.63 7.56 -19.99
C ASP A 172 -5.60 9.07 -19.71
N GLY A 173 -4.48 9.74 -20.00
CA GLY A 173 -4.31 11.18 -19.80
C GLY A 173 -3.80 11.57 -18.41
N TRP A 174 -3.34 10.59 -17.59
CA TRP A 174 -2.72 10.89 -16.31
C TRP A 174 -1.33 11.53 -16.51
N THR A 175 -1.08 12.62 -15.82
CA THR A 175 0.20 13.37 -15.89
C THR A 175 0.96 13.41 -14.56
N GLY A 176 0.33 12.91 -13.49
CA GLY A 176 0.87 12.89 -12.14
C GLY A 176 -0.26 12.75 -11.12
N PHE A 177 0.10 12.35 -9.91
CA PHE A 177 -0.88 12.25 -8.81
C PHE A 177 -1.39 13.64 -8.43
N ASP A 178 -2.72 13.79 -8.37
CA ASP A 178 -3.39 15.02 -7.96
C ASP A 178 -4.12 14.78 -6.62
N VAL A 179 -3.69 15.48 -5.59
CA VAL A 179 -4.28 15.41 -4.24
C VAL A 179 -5.73 15.92 -4.20
N ASN A 180 -6.15 16.67 -5.21
CA ASN A 180 -7.51 17.23 -5.32
C ASN A 180 -8.42 16.38 -6.22
N ALA A 181 -7.92 15.32 -6.85
CA ALA A 181 -8.69 14.50 -7.78
C ALA A 181 -9.85 13.74 -7.09
N GLY A 182 -9.83 13.65 -5.75
CA GLY A 182 -10.81 12.88 -4.99
C GLY A 182 -10.62 11.37 -5.11
N GLU A 183 -11.57 10.64 -4.54
CA GLU A 183 -11.58 9.17 -4.60
C GLU A 183 -11.80 8.69 -6.04
N TYR A 184 -11.16 7.57 -6.38
CA TYR A 184 -11.34 6.94 -7.68
C TYR A 184 -12.73 6.31 -7.76
N ALA A 185 -13.58 6.81 -8.65
CA ALA A 185 -14.93 6.30 -8.77
C ALA A 185 -14.95 4.92 -9.47
N PRO A 186 -15.78 3.96 -9.02
CA PRO A 186 -15.86 2.61 -9.61
C PRO A 186 -16.11 2.57 -11.12
N LYS A 187 -16.62 3.65 -11.72
CA LYS A 187 -16.84 3.79 -13.17
C LYS A 187 -15.55 3.82 -13.98
N ASP A 188 -14.45 4.14 -13.33
CA ASP A 188 -13.14 4.24 -13.97
C ASP A 188 -12.40 2.89 -13.99
N VAL A 189 -12.83 1.92 -13.16
CA VAL A 189 -12.26 0.55 -13.12
C VAL A 189 -12.54 -0.21 -14.42
N ASP A 190 -13.67 0.04 -15.06
CA ASP A 190 -14.03 -0.59 -16.37
C ASP A 190 -13.17 -0.11 -17.54
N ARG A 191 -12.44 1.00 -17.38
CA ARG A 191 -11.55 1.54 -18.42
C ARG A 191 -10.13 1.00 -18.35
N ASP A 192 -9.68 0.55 -17.19
CA ASP A 192 -8.33 0.00 -16.98
C ASP A 192 -8.18 -1.46 -17.44
N GLY A 193 -9.02 -1.90 -18.40
CA GLY A 193 -8.79 -3.12 -19.16
C GLY A 193 -9.33 -4.41 -18.56
N GLY A 194 -10.48 -4.35 -17.88
CA GLY A 194 -11.31 -5.55 -17.65
C GLY A 194 -10.68 -6.63 -16.79
N ARG A 195 -9.67 -6.33 -16.01
CA ARG A 195 -9.30 -7.17 -14.87
C ARG A 195 -10.17 -6.77 -13.69
N ALA A 196 -11.33 -7.38 -13.63
CA ALA A 196 -12.06 -7.46 -12.40
C ALA A 196 -11.05 -7.92 -11.34
N ILE A 197 -10.74 -7.04 -10.39
CA ILE A 197 -10.14 -7.46 -9.12
C ILE A 197 -11.15 -8.48 -8.60
N ASN A 198 -10.76 -9.74 -8.62
CA ASN A 198 -11.64 -10.82 -8.20
C ASN A 198 -11.85 -10.59 -6.70
N ARG A 199 -13.01 -10.04 -6.37
CA ARG A 199 -13.44 -9.84 -4.99
C ARG A 199 -13.79 -11.21 -4.44
N PRO A 200 -13.36 -11.57 -3.22
CA PRO A 200 -13.85 -12.75 -2.56
C PRO A 200 -15.35 -12.71 -2.33
#